data_f5ba5ddd0f8b91d97d5a331e1f717dfb
#
_entry.id   f5ba5ddd0f8b91d97d5a331e1f717dfb
#
_cell.length_a   1.000
_cell.length_b   1.000
_cell.length_c   1.000
_cell.angle_alpha   90.00
_cell.angle_beta   90.00
_cell.angle_gamma   90.00
#
_symmetry.space_group_name_H-M   'P 1'
#
loop_
_entity.id
_entity.type
_entity.pdbx_description
1 polymer ?
#
loop_
_entity_poly.entity_id
_entity_poly.type
_entity_poly.pdbx_seq_one_letter_code
_entity_poly.pdbx_strand_id
1 'polypeptide(L)'
;MTSFENSDTNIKLTDEGDLNEYLGIKMKRTTQGRELTQPALIQRILQTVGVSLDRGNRQEIKTPATTTLHQDEGGNKRQLTWDYRSVVRMLNWLARSTRPELIFAVSQVGRFMAFPKRSHEDAVMRICTYLRDTRTKGMIMKPNKNKGFEVYADADFAGGFNKHNAEDPATAKSRTCYHIMFNNCLIYSHSKLQTEIALSTTEAEYICLSQALRTVITLMRFFKELAAKIPSFKYKRPLFKCKAFEDNNGAIAIATTENLRPRTKHINIKYHHFKRYVQKGYVTIARIDTKDQLADIGTKALLPHVFVPLRKALIGW
;
A
#
# COMPACT_ATOMS: atom_id res chain seq x y z
N MET A 1 3.15 22.28 -23.04
CA MET A 1 4.38 22.85 -22.47
C MET A 1 4.30 24.33 -22.19
N THR A 2 3.69 25.12 -23.05
CA THR A 2 3.66 26.61 -22.99
C THR A 2 2.99 27.26 -21.78
N SER A 3 2.23 26.55 -20.92
CA SER A 3 1.51 27.19 -19.79
C SER A 3 2.31 27.23 -18.48
N PHE A 4 3.41 26.49 -18.37
CA PHE A 4 4.29 26.51 -17.19
C PHE A 4 5.49 27.46 -17.37
N GLU A 5 5.88 27.75 -18.62
CA GLU A 5 6.98 28.65 -18.94
C GLU A 5 6.60 30.14 -18.74
N ASN A 6 5.29 30.46 -18.70
CA ASN A 6 4.78 31.83 -18.54
C ASN A 6 4.35 32.17 -17.09
N SER A 7 4.70 31.35 -16.10
CA SER A 7 4.52 31.73 -14.68
C SER A 7 5.75 32.50 -14.21
N ASP A 8 5.58 33.51 -13.35
CA ASP A 8 6.63 34.32 -12.70
C ASP A 8 7.72 33.54 -11.95
N THR A 9 7.68 32.23 -12.00
CA THR A 9 8.70 31.31 -11.51
C THR A 9 9.58 30.91 -12.70
N ASN A 10 10.80 31.38 -12.77
CA ASN A 10 11.85 31.10 -13.76
C ASN A 10 12.26 29.60 -13.77
N ILE A 11 11.31 28.67 -13.85
CA ILE A 11 11.54 27.22 -13.90
C ILE A 11 11.71 26.83 -15.37
N LYS A 12 12.96 26.53 -15.78
CA LYS A 12 13.22 25.95 -17.09
C LYS A 12 12.70 24.50 -17.11
N LEU A 13 11.83 24.20 -18.05
CA LEU A 13 11.37 22.84 -18.32
C LEU A 13 12.15 22.27 -19.50
N THR A 14 12.66 21.07 -19.35
CA THR A 14 13.29 20.30 -20.44
C THR A 14 12.33 19.18 -20.87
N ASP A 15 12.08 19.08 -22.18
CA ASP A 15 11.37 17.93 -22.73
C ASP A 15 12.36 16.79 -22.95
N GLU A 16 12.28 15.73 -22.16
CA GLU A 16 13.15 14.55 -22.28
C GLU A 16 12.54 13.47 -23.19
N GLY A 17 11.42 13.76 -23.86
CA GLY A 17 10.75 12.85 -24.76
C GLY A 17 9.94 11.75 -24.06
N ASP A 18 9.92 10.54 -24.66
CA ASP A 18 9.16 9.40 -24.13
C ASP A 18 9.77 8.89 -22.81
N LEU A 19 8.92 8.75 -21.77
CA LEU A 19 9.31 8.24 -20.46
C LEU A 19 9.58 6.73 -20.53
N ASN A 20 10.85 6.34 -20.57
CA ASN A 20 11.30 4.94 -20.54
C ASN A 20 11.86 4.52 -19.18
N GLU A 21 12.51 5.47 -18.48
CA GLU A 21 13.02 5.25 -17.12
C GLU A 21 12.94 6.56 -16.31
N TYR A 22 12.55 6.47 -15.05
CA TYR A 22 12.55 7.60 -14.12
C TYR A 22 12.80 7.11 -12.69
N LEU A 23 13.78 7.69 -12.01
CA LEU A 23 14.18 7.31 -10.62
C LEU A 23 14.45 5.82 -10.45
N GLY A 24 15.06 5.18 -11.46
CA GLY A 24 15.33 3.74 -11.47
C GLY A 24 14.11 2.85 -11.71
N ILE A 25 12.97 3.43 -12.06
CA ILE A 25 11.77 2.71 -12.46
C ILE A 25 11.76 2.66 -13.99
N LYS A 26 11.87 1.47 -14.54
CA LYS A 26 11.76 1.22 -15.98
C LYS A 26 10.29 1.08 -16.36
N MET A 27 9.91 1.71 -17.46
CA MET A 27 8.56 1.62 -18.02
C MET A 27 8.62 0.97 -19.40
N LYS A 28 7.93 -0.16 -19.57
CA LYS A 28 7.82 -0.88 -20.83
C LYS A 28 6.38 -0.94 -21.31
N ARG A 29 6.13 -0.63 -22.58
CA ARG A 29 4.83 -0.90 -23.21
C ARG A 29 4.72 -2.41 -23.50
N THR A 30 3.60 -3.01 -23.13
CA THR A 30 3.27 -4.40 -23.38
C THR A 30 1.88 -4.51 -24.00
N THR A 31 1.49 -5.67 -24.49
CA THR A 31 0.13 -5.94 -24.97
C THR A 31 -0.93 -5.81 -23.86
N GLN A 32 -0.53 -5.97 -22.60
CA GLN A 32 -1.42 -5.86 -21.43
C GLN A 32 -1.51 -4.43 -20.85
N GLY A 33 -0.66 -3.51 -21.28
CA GLY A 33 -0.60 -2.14 -20.75
C GLY A 33 0.84 -1.64 -20.63
N ARG A 34 1.12 -0.84 -19.60
CA ARG A 34 2.48 -0.41 -19.25
C ARG A 34 2.96 -1.15 -18.02
N GLU A 35 4.11 -1.78 -18.12
CA GLU A 35 4.77 -2.46 -17.02
C GLU A 35 5.82 -1.55 -16.38
N LEU A 36 5.78 -1.42 -15.06
CA LEU A 36 6.73 -0.65 -14.24
C LEU A 36 7.59 -1.63 -13.45
N THR A 37 8.91 -1.61 -13.64
CA THR A 37 9.86 -2.54 -13.02
C THR A 37 11.08 -1.81 -12.46
N GLN A 38 11.76 -2.43 -11.50
CA GLN A 38 13.03 -1.94 -10.92
C GLN A 38 14.09 -3.07 -10.86
N PRO A 39 14.49 -3.65 -12.00
CA PRO A 39 15.35 -4.83 -12.01
C PRO A 39 16.73 -4.56 -11.39
N ALA A 40 17.32 -3.38 -11.63
CA ALA A 40 18.61 -3.02 -11.05
C ALA A 40 18.56 -2.93 -9.51
N LEU A 41 17.49 -2.37 -8.96
CA LEU A 41 17.30 -2.30 -7.50
C LEU A 41 17.12 -3.71 -6.91
N ILE A 42 16.30 -4.57 -7.54
CA ILE A 42 16.10 -5.94 -7.09
C ILE A 42 17.44 -6.70 -7.11
N GLN A 43 18.21 -6.60 -8.19
CA GLN A 43 19.52 -7.23 -8.30
C GLN A 43 20.47 -6.74 -7.21
N ARG A 44 20.55 -5.43 -6.96
CA ARG A 44 21.36 -4.84 -5.89
C ARG A 44 20.97 -5.38 -4.51
N ILE A 45 19.66 -5.47 -4.20
CA ILE A 45 19.19 -6.03 -2.93
C ILE A 45 19.66 -7.47 -2.78
N LEU A 46 19.45 -8.33 -3.80
CA LEU A 46 19.81 -9.75 -3.75
C LEU A 46 21.32 -9.95 -3.58
N GLN A 47 22.13 -9.17 -4.29
CA GLN A 47 23.59 -9.17 -4.15
C GLN A 47 24.03 -8.75 -2.76
N THR A 48 23.43 -7.69 -2.19
CA THR A 48 23.77 -7.18 -0.85
C THR A 48 23.54 -8.23 0.23
N VAL A 49 22.46 -9.02 0.13
CA VAL A 49 22.14 -10.05 1.13
C VAL A 49 22.73 -11.42 0.81
N GLY A 50 23.42 -11.57 -0.32
CA GLY A 50 24.03 -12.84 -0.75
C GLY A 50 23.05 -13.90 -1.23
N VAL A 51 21.87 -13.50 -1.74
CA VAL A 51 20.91 -14.43 -2.33
C VAL A 51 21.28 -14.70 -3.79
N SER A 52 21.62 -15.97 -4.11
CA SER A 52 21.90 -16.40 -5.49
C SER A 52 20.70 -16.20 -6.38
N LEU A 53 20.94 -15.72 -7.60
CA LEU A 53 19.91 -15.59 -8.65
C LEU A 53 19.43 -16.94 -9.17
N ASP A 54 20.26 -17.97 -9.06
CA ASP A 54 19.87 -19.33 -9.36
C ASP A 54 19.11 -19.94 -8.19
N ARG A 55 17.90 -20.42 -8.47
CA ARG A 55 17.06 -21.11 -7.48
C ARG A 55 17.53 -22.54 -7.24
N GLY A 56 18.15 -23.18 -8.19
CA GLY A 56 18.39 -24.62 -8.19
C GLY A 56 17.06 -25.39 -8.03
N ASN A 57 17.09 -26.49 -7.30
CA ASN A 57 15.93 -27.36 -7.04
C ASN A 57 15.02 -26.88 -5.88
N ARG A 58 15.21 -25.66 -5.34
CA ARG A 58 14.40 -25.16 -4.23
C ARG A 58 12.99 -24.79 -4.68
N GLN A 59 12.01 -25.02 -3.80
CA GLN A 59 10.62 -24.61 -4.07
C GLN A 59 10.51 -23.09 -4.22
N GLU A 60 9.60 -22.66 -5.09
CA GLU A 60 9.24 -21.25 -5.29
C GLU A 60 8.57 -20.67 -4.05
N ILE A 61 9.04 -19.52 -3.61
CA ILE A 61 8.41 -18.76 -2.54
C ILE A 61 7.27 -17.89 -3.11
N LYS A 62 6.03 -18.27 -2.79
CA LYS A 62 4.82 -17.64 -3.35
C LYS A 62 4.34 -16.41 -2.57
N THR A 63 4.80 -16.22 -1.31
CA THR A 63 4.39 -15.11 -0.45
C THR A 63 5.59 -14.49 0.27
N PRO A 64 5.66 -13.14 0.39
CA PRO A 64 6.79 -12.46 1.03
C PRO A 64 6.80 -12.57 2.55
N ALA A 65 5.67 -12.91 3.18
CA ALA A 65 5.54 -13.10 4.62
C ALA A 65 4.67 -14.32 4.94
N THR A 66 4.89 -14.92 6.11
CA THR A 66 4.10 -16.07 6.62
C THR A 66 3.48 -15.77 7.98
N THR A 67 3.96 -14.74 8.68
CA THR A 67 3.51 -14.40 10.02
C THR A 67 3.72 -12.93 10.32
N THR A 68 3.08 -12.44 11.37
CA THR A 68 3.37 -11.14 11.98
C THR A 68 4.64 -11.23 12.81
N LEU A 69 5.50 -10.22 12.73
CA LEU A 69 6.74 -10.15 13.51
C LEU A 69 6.52 -9.44 14.86
N HIS A 70 7.25 -9.90 15.87
CA HIS A 70 7.27 -9.34 17.21
C HIS A 70 8.68 -8.88 17.57
N GLN A 71 8.84 -8.22 18.72
CA GLN A 71 10.12 -7.64 19.16
C GLN A 71 11.22 -8.71 19.37
N ASP A 72 10.81 -9.94 19.75
CA ASP A 72 11.70 -11.10 19.91
C ASP A 72 12.84 -10.82 20.90
N GLU A 73 12.50 -10.32 22.10
CA GLU A 73 13.49 -9.88 23.11
C GLU A 73 14.51 -10.94 23.48
N GLY A 74 14.04 -12.18 23.69
CA GLY A 74 14.89 -13.34 23.97
C GLY A 74 15.56 -13.98 22.75
N GLY A 75 15.29 -13.46 21.54
CA GLY A 75 15.76 -14.05 20.29
C GLY A 75 17.27 -13.89 20.07
N ASN A 76 17.81 -14.80 19.28
CA ASN A 76 19.21 -14.80 18.90
C ASN A 76 19.62 -13.53 18.15
N LYS A 77 20.88 -13.12 18.31
CA LYS A 77 21.47 -12.03 17.52
C LYS A 77 21.51 -12.41 16.04
N ARG A 78 21.48 -11.40 15.18
CA ARG A 78 21.71 -11.56 13.74
C ARG A 78 23.06 -12.24 13.47
N GLN A 79 23.10 -13.02 12.39
CA GLN A 79 24.32 -13.75 11.99
C GLN A 79 24.95 -13.18 10.73
N LEU A 80 24.15 -12.54 9.83
CA LEU A 80 24.65 -12.03 8.57
C LEU A 80 25.22 -10.60 8.73
N THR A 81 26.23 -10.27 7.94
CA THR A 81 27.04 -9.05 8.08
C THR A 81 26.49 -7.83 7.34
N TRP A 82 25.53 -8.01 6.43
CA TRP A 82 24.97 -6.90 5.65
C TRP A 82 24.19 -5.89 6.53
N ASP A 83 24.21 -4.62 6.14
CA ASP A 83 23.49 -3.57 6.86
C ASP A 83 21.96 -3.72 6.72
N TYR A 84 21.31 -4.07 7.84
CA TYR A 84 19.88 -4.32 7.92
C TYR A 84 19.07 -3.09 7.52
N ARG A 85 19.46 -1.89 8.00
CA ARG A 85 18.72 -0.65 7.74
C ARG A 85 18.78 -0.28 6.27
N SER A 86 19.92 -0.45 5.64
CA SER A 86 20.11 -0.17 4.21
C SER A 86 19.24 -1.09 3.36
N VAL A 87 19.25 -2.40 3.63
CA VAL A 87 18.41 -3.36 2.89
C VAL A 87 16.91 -3.07 3.06
N VAL A 88 16.46 -2.82 4.30
CA VAL A 88 15.05 -2.50 4.55
C VAL A 88 14.62 -1.19 3.88
N ARG A 89 15.50 -0.18 3.79
CA ARG A 89 15.23 1.06 3.03
C ARG A 89 15.06 0.80 1.53
N MET A 90 15.93 -0.02 0.94
CA MET A 90 15.82 -0.43 -0.47
C MET A 90 14.51 -1.20 -0.72
N LEU A 91 14.15 -2.14 0.16
CA LEU A 91 12.90 -2.87 0.10
C LEU A 91 11.67 -1.95 0.23
N ASN A 92 11.73 -0.94 1.12
CA ASN A 92 10.66 0.03 1.31
C ASN A 92 10.46 0.90 0.05
N TRP A 93 11.56 1.32 -0.60
CA TRP A 93 11.48 2.04 -1.87
C TRP A 93 10.81 1.18 -2.95
N LEU A 94 11.22 -0.09 -3.06
CA LEU A 94 10.64 -1.04 -4.01
C LEU A 94 9.14 -1.28 -3.77
N ALA A 95 8.75 -1.50 -2.49
CA ALA A 95 7.36 -1.73 -2.09
C ALA A 95 6.45 -0.51 -2.36
N ARG A 96 6.99 0.70 -2.28
CA ARG A 96 6.23 1.94 -2.53
C ARG A 96 6.18 2.33 -4.00
N SER A 97 6.98 1.71 -4.85
CA SER A 97 7.12 2.07 -6.26
C SER A 97 6.48 1.03 -7.19
N THR A 98 7.10 -0.14 -7.32
CA THR A 98 6.72 -1.14 -8.34
C THR A 98 6.28 -2.48 -7.78
N ARG A 99 6.44 -2.72 -6.46
CA ARG A 99 6.14 -4.00 -5.80
C ARG A 99 5.29 -3.80 -4.52
N PRO A 100 4.09 -3.20 -4.64
CA PRO A 100 3.24 -2.87 -3.49
C PRO A 100 2.73 -4.10 -2.72
N GLU A 101 2.75 -5.27 -3.31
CA GLU A 101 2.42 -6.52 -2.63
C GLU A 101 3.41 -6.90 -1.50
N LEU A 102 4.57 -6.25 -1.45
CA LEU A 102 5.55 -6.39 -0.37
C LEU A 102 5.25 -5.52 0.85
N ILE A 103 4.26 -4.62 0.75
CA ILE A 103 4.11 -3.52 1.70
C ILE A 103 3.90 -4.00 3.15
N PHE A 104 3.18 -5.09 3.36
CA PHE A 104 3.02 -5.72 4.67
C PHE A 104 4.37 -6.23 5.19
N ALA A 105 5.01 -7.13 4.44
CA ALA A 105 6.26 -7.76 4.85
C ALA A 105 7.35 -6.74 5.14
N VAL A 106 7.50 -5.73 4.27
CA VAL A 106 8.49 -4.66 4.43
C VAL A 106 8.16 -3.77 5.62
N SER A 107 6.88 -3.47 5.86
CA SER A 107 6.49 -2.69 7.04
C SER A 107 6.74 -3.46 8.35
N GLN A 108 6.64 -4.78 8.34
CA GLN A 108 6.95 -5.62 9.50
C GLN A 108 8.45 -5.55 9.85
N VAL A 109 9.33 -5.83 8.90
CA VAL A 109 10.79 -5.79 9.14
C VAL A 109 11.27 -4.36 9.42
N GLY A 110 10.57 -3.35 8.90
CA GLY A 110 10.86 -1.93 9.14
C GLY A 110 10.68 -1.49 10.60
N ARG A 111 9.83 -2.17 11.37
CA ARG A 111 9.61 -1.86 12.81
C ARG A 111 10.84 -2.13 13.66
N PHE A 112 11.68 -3.06 13.26
CA PHE A 112 12.79 -3.59 14.05
C PHE A 112 14.16 -3.13 13.57
N MET A 113 14.23 -2.03 12.80
CA MET A 113 15.52 -1.51 12.28
C MET A 113 16.51 -1.07 13.37
N ALA A 114 16.04 -0.72 14.58
CA ALA A 114 16.92 -0.29 15.67
C ALA A 114 17.68 -1.46 16.27
N PHE A 115 16.98 -2.56 16.56
CA PHE A 115 17.52 -3.74 17.24
C PHE A 115 17.02 -5.02 16.58
N PRO A 116 17.43 -5.32 15.32
CA PRO A 116 16.97 -6.51 14.63
C PRO A 116 17.57 -7.78 15.25
N LYS A 117 16.72 -8.81 15.36
CA LYS A 117 17.08 -10.15 15.79
C LYS A 117 17.19 -11.11 14.62
N ARG A 118 17.55 -12.37 14.87
CA ARG A 118 17.62 -13.42 13.85
C ARG A 118 16.29 -13.65 13.13
N SER A 119 15.18 -13.67 13.86
CA SER A 119 13.83 -13.80 13.28
C SER A 119 13.51 -12.69 12.28
N HIS A 120 13.94 -11.45 12.55
CA HIS A 120 13.78 -10.32 11.64
C HIS A 120 14.68 -10.44 10.41
N GLU A 121 15.89 -10.96 10.57
CA GLU A 121 16.82 -11.26 9.48
C GLU A 121 16.26 -12.33 8.56
N ASP A 122 15.72 -13.43 9.10
CA ASP A 122 15.09 -14.51 8.34
C ASP A 122 13.86 -14.03 7.57
N ALA A 123 13.10 -13.09 8.14
CA ALA A 123 11.99 -12.44 7.44
C ALA A 123 12.47 -11.59 6.25
N VAL A 124 13.55 -10.84 6.38
CA VAL A 124 14.18 -10.12 5.24
C VAL A 124 14.65 -11.11 4.18
N MET A 125 15.33 -12.19 4.59
CA MET A 125 15.80 -13.22 3.66
C MET A 125 14.63 -13.88 2.91
N ARG A 126 13.47 -14.07 3.56
CA ARG A 126 12.25 -14.55 2.89
C ARG A 126 11.75 -13.57 1.84
N ILE A 127 11.70 -12.27 2.14
CA ILE A 127 11.32 -11.23 1.15
C ILE A 127 12.28 -11.27 -0.03
N CYS A 128 13.59 -11.37 0.21
CA CYS A 128 14.59 -11.44 -0.83
C CYS A 128 14.47 -12.72 -1.68
N THR A 129 14.16 -13.87 -1.09
CA THR A 129 13.90 -15.11 -1.81
C THR A 129 12.66 -15.00 -2.70
N TYR A 130 11.57 -14.40 -2.20
CA TYR A 130 10.38 -14.09 -2.99
C TYR A 130 10.72 -13.14 -4.16
N LEU A 131 11.55 -12.12 -3.93
CA LEU A 131 12.01 -11.20 -4.98
C LEU A 131 12.85 -11.92 -6.04
N ARG A 132 13.74 -12.85 -5.65
CA ARG A 132 14.49 -13.69 -6.60
C ARG A 132 13.55 -14.46 -7.52
N ASP A 133 12.53 -15.09 -6.94
CA ASP A 133 11.58 -15.95 -7.69
C ASP A 133 10.64 -15.15 -8.59
N THR A 134 10.49 -13.85 -8.31
CA THR A 134 9.62 -12.93 -9.04
C THR A 134 10.37 -11.73 -9.63
N ARG A 135 11.69 -11.83 -9.86
CA ARG A 135 12.57 -10.69 -10.21
C ARG A 135 12.21 -9.97 -11.51
N THR A 136 11.57 -10.69 -12.44
CA THR A 136 11.14 -10.13 -13.73
C THR A 136 9.77 -9.46 -13.67
N LYS A 137 9.08 -9.53 -12.54
CA LYS A 137 7.73 -9.01 -12.37
C LYS A 137 7.73 -7.58 -11.84
N GLY A 138 6.74 -6.82 -12.27
CA GLY A 138 6.51 -5.46 -11.84
C GLY A 138 5.02 -5.12 -11.84
N MET A 139 4.68 -3.87 -11.64
CA MET A 139 3.28 -3.43 -11.64
C MET A 139 2.80 -3.19 -13.08
N ILE A 140 1.68 -3.79 -13.46
CA ILE A 140 1.06 -3.61 -14.78
C ILE A 140 -0.05 -2.56 -14.67
N MET A 141 0.14 -1.44 -15.35
CA MET A 141 -0.85 -0.38 -15.45
C MET A 141 -1.68 -0.55 -16.74
N LYS A 142 -2.94 -0.95 -16.57
CA LYS A 142 -3.92 -1.10 -17.66
C LYS A 142 -5.11 -0.16 -17.40
N PRO A 143 -5.02 1.12 -17.83
CA PRO A 143 -6.02 2.10 -17.50
C PRO A 143 -7.37 1.79 -18.16
N ASN A 144 -8.45 1.93 -17.37
CA ASN A 144 -9.82 1.90 -17.81
C ASN A 144 -10.42 3.31 -17.63
N LYS A 145 -10.62 4.03 -18.73
CA LYS A 145 -11.10 5.43 -18.74
C LYS A 145 -12.53 5.61 -18.19
N ASN A 146 -13.27 4.52 -18.01
CA ASN A 146 -14.62 4.56 -17.44
C ASN A 146 -14.63 4.45 -15.91
N LYS A 147 -13.48 4.15 -15.29
CA LYS A 147 -13.31 4.11 -13.84
C LYS A 147 -12.70 5.41 -13.34
N GLY A 148 -13.18 5.90 -12.20
CA GLY A 148 -12.59 7.03 -11.48
C GLY A 148 -11.62 6.57 -10.39
N PHE A 149 -11.70 7.22 -9.24
CA PHE A 149 -10.97 6.78 -8.05
C PHE A 149 -11.70 5.62 -7.39
N GLU A 150 -10.95 4.59 -7.03
CA GLU A 150 -11.39 3.48 -6.19
C GLU A 150 -10.42 3.37 -5.00
N VAL A 151 -10.97 3.16 -3.81
CA VAL A 151 -10.21 2.97 -2.57
C VAL A 151 -10.59 1.63 -1.97
N TYR A 152 -9.62 0.82 -1.62
CA TYR A 152 -9.77 -0.39 -0.84
C TYR A 152 -9.13 -0.12 0.52
N ALA A 153 -9.90 -0.23 1.60
CA ALA A 153 -9.42 0.04 2.96
C ALA A 153 -9.73 -1.15 3.86
N ASP A 154 -8.78 -1.53 4.70
CA ASP A 154 -8.87 -2.64 5.65
C ASP A 154 -8.01 -2.36 6.88
N ALA A 155 -8.44 -2.84 8.05
CA ALA A 155 -7.67 -2.76 9.27
C ALA A 155 -7.63 -4.10 10.01
N ASP A 156 -6.44 -4.64 10.21
CA ASP A 156 -6.20 -5.80 11.08
C ASP A 156 -6.25 -5.36 12.55
N PHE A 157 -7.40 -5.61 13.20
CA PHE A 157 -7.64 -5.20 14.60
C PHE A 157 -6.75 -5.96 15.57
N ALA A 158 -5.79 -5.26 16.19
CA ALA A 158 -4.85 -5.82 17.17
C ALA A 158 -4.18 -7.13 16.70
N GLY A 159 -3.95 -7.30 15.38
CA GLY A 159 -3.44 -8.56 14.80
C GLY A 159 -2.03 -8.96 15.22
N GLY A 160 -1.32 -8.08 15.94
CA GLY A 160 -0.05 -8.38 16.60
C GLY A 160 -0.17 -8.82 18.05
N PHE A 161 -1.38 -8.75 18.64
CA PHE A 161 -1.56 -9.04 20.06
C PHE A 161 -1.50 -10.54 20.35
N ASN A 162 -0.69 -10.90 21.33
CA ASN A 162 -0.70 -12.23 21.93
C ASN A 162 -0.34 -12.13 23.43
N LYS A 163 -0.68 -13.18 24.20
CA LYS A 163 -0.48 -13.18 25.65
C LYS A 163 0.98 -13.06 26.07
N HIS A 164 1.93 -13.53 25.26
CA HIS A 164 3.35 -13.51 25.57
C HIS A 164 3.98 -12.11 25.37
N ASN A 165 3.35 -11.27 24.57
CA ASN A 165 3.84 -9.91 24.26
C ASN A 165 2.82 -8.84 24.68
N ALA A 166 1.96 -9.13 25.67
CA ALA A 166 0.90 -8.23 26.09
C ALA A 166 1.41 -6.91 26.69
N GLU A 167 2.65 -6.90 27.19
CA GLU A 167 3.30 -5.71 27.73
C GLU A 167 3.80 -4.73 26.65
N ASP A 168 3.97 -5.17 25.41
CA ASP A 168 4.29 -4.26 24.29
C ASP A 168 3.04 -3.58 23.73
N PRO A 169 2.83 -2.27 24.01
CA PRO A 169 1.65 -1.54 23.53
C PRO A 169 1.51 -1.54 21.99
N ALA A 170 2.61 -1.78 21.26
CA ALA A 170 2.58 -1.83 19.80
C ALA A 170 1.81 -3.05 19.28
N THR A 171 1.68 -4.12 20.08
CA THR A 171 0.93 -5.33 19.71
C THR A 171 -0.57 -5.13 19.75
N ALA A 172 -1.07 -4.22 20.60
CA ALA A 172 -2.49 -3.86 20.71
C ALA A 172 -2.94 -2.89 19.59
N LYS A 173 -2.01 -2.28 18.85
CA LYS A 173 -2.32 -1.36 17.76
C LYS A 173 -2.77 -2.12 16.52
N SER A 174 -3.89 -1.69 15.96
CA SER A 174 -4.39 -2.18 14.69
C SER A 174 -3.50 -1.74 13.52
N ARG A 175 -3.48 -2.52 12.45
CA ARG A 175 -2.77 -2.18 11.22
C ARG A 175 -3.73 -1.65 10.18
N THR A 176 -3.54 -0.43 9.75
CA THR A 176 -4.25 0.17 8.62
C THR A 176 -3.54 -0.21 7.31
N CYS A 177 -4.31 -0.65 6.33
CA CYS A 177 -3.88 -0.67 4.93
C CYS A 177 -4.93 -0.06 4.02
N TYR A 178 -4.49 0.71 3.03
CA TYR A 178 -5.35 1.11 1.93
C TYR A 178 -4.59 1.24 0.62
N HIS A 179 -5.29 0.91 -0.44
CA HIS A 179 -4.85 1.06 -1.83
C HIS A 179 -5.76 2.05 -2.55
N ILE A 180 -5.16 2.98 -3.29
CA ILE A 180 -5.90 3.94 -4.11
C ILE A 180 -5.61 3.61 -5.57
N MET A 181 -6.68 3.31 -6.29
CA MET A 181 -6.68 3.09 -7.72
C MET A 181 -7.19 4.33 -8.42
N PHE A 182 -6.65 4.64 -9.60
CA PHE A 182 -7.20 5.61 -10.52
C PHE A 182 -7.26 5.01 -11.91
N ASN A 183 -8.42 5.04 -12.54
CA ASN A 183 -8.65 4.39 -13.82
C ASN A 183 -8.19 2.91 -13.83
N ASN A 184 -8.46 2.16 -12.79
CA ASN A 184 -8.04 0.76 -12.62
C ASN A 184 -6.52 0.56 -12.49
N CYS A 185 -5.74 1.60 -12.27
CA CYS A 185 -4.30 1.53 -12.02
C CYS A 185 -4.00 1.90 -10.59
N LEU A 186 -3.21 1.11 -9.91
CA LEU A 186 -2.75 1.42 -8.56
C LEU A 186 -1.83 2.64 -8.61
N ILE A 187 -2.17 3.69 -7.84
CA ILE A 187 -1.39 4.92 -7.76
C ILE A 187 -0.83 5.20 -6.37
N TYR A 188 -1.40 4.58 -5.34
CA TYR A 188 -0.92 4.75 -3.97
C TYR A 188 -1.24 3.54 -3.11
N SER A 189 -0.28 3.17 -2.25
CA SER A 189 -0.44 2.11 -1.24
C SER A 189 0.10 2.57 0.10
N HIS A 190 -0.60 2.21 1.16
CA HIS A 190 -0.21 2.51 2.53
C HIS A 190 -0.45 1.30 3.43
N SER A 191 0.54 0.97 4.27
CA SER A 191 0.38 0.01 5.37
C SER A 191 1.21 0.47 6.57
N LYS A 192 0.55 0.67 7.72
CA LYS A 192 1.19 1.12 8.95
C LYS A 192 0.34 0.77 10.17
N LEU A 193 0.96 0.59 11.34
CA LEU A 193 0.25 0.53 12.62
C LEU A 193 -0.43 1.89 12.89
N GLN A 194 -1.65 1.83 13.41
CA GLN A 194 -2.38 3.02 13.88
C GLN A 194 -1.64 3.67 15.04
N THR A 195 -1.80 4.96 15.19
CA THR A 195 -1.18 5.71 16.30
C THR A 195 -1.91 5.50 17.60
N GLU A 196 -3.23 5.27 17.53
CA GLU A 196 -4.13 5.03 18.65
C GLU A 196 -4.50 3.55 18.71
N ILE A 197 -4.88 3.07 19.90
CA ILE A 197 -5.42 1.74 20.09
C ILE A 197 -6.93 1.85 19.86
N ALA A 198 -7.44 1.15 18.85
CA ALA A 198 -8.86 1.05 18.61
C ALA A 198 -9.49 0.12 19.64
N LEU A 199 -10.73 0.42 20.06
CA LEU A 199 -11.46 -0.37 21.06
C LEU A 199 -12.34 -1.46 20.45
N SER A 200 -12.45 -1.47 19.12
CA SER A 200 -13.21 -2.47 18.38
C SER A 200 -12.72 -2.61 16.95
N THR A 201 -13.05 -3.72 16.28
CA THR A 201 -12.80 -3.91 14.85
C THR A 201 -13.43 -2.78 14.03
N THR A 202 -14.70 -2.44 14.32
CA THR A 202 -15.41 -1.34 13.64
C THR A 202 -14.67 -0.01 13.75
N GLU A 203 -14.11 0.30 14.91
CA GLU A 203 -13.35 1.53 15.10
C GLU A 203 -12.04 1.50 14.32
N ALA A 204 -11.30 0.38 14.33
CA ALA A 204 -10.07 0.22 13.57
C ALA A 204 -10.32 0.41 12.07
N GLU A 205 -11.39 -0.20 11.54
CA GLU A 205 -11.80 -0.06 10.12
C GLU A 205 -12.21 1.36 9.79
N TYR A 206 -12.99 2.00 10.65
CA TYR A 206 -13.41 3.39 10.43
C TYR A 206 -12.22 4.36 10.44
N ILE A 207 -11.22 4.17 11.31
CA ILE A 207 -9.97 4.93 11.32
C ILE A 207 -9.23 4.73 10.00
N CYS A 208 -9.14 3.49 9.51
CA CYS A 208 -8.50 3.16 8.23
C CYS A 208 -9.21 3.86 7.07
N LEU A 209 -10.52 3.70 6.97
CA LEU A 209 -11.35 4.32 5.94
C LEU A 209 -11.20 5.85 5.94
N SER A 210 -11.19 6.47 7.13
CA SER A 210 -10.97 7.92 7.26
C SER A 210 -9.61 8.37 6.75
N GLN A 211 -8.53 7.64 7.06
CA GLN A 211 -7.19 7.96 6.57
C GLN A 211 -7.10 7.81 5.05
N ALA A 212 -7.67 6.74 4.50
CA ALA A 212 -7.74 6.49 3.07
C ALA A 212 -8.49 7.62 2.32
N LEU A 213 -9.66 8.00 2.85
CA LEU A 213 -10.48 9.06 2.25
C LEU A 213 -9.82 10.44 2.34
N ARG A 214 -9.06 10.75 3.39
CA ARG A 214 -8.26 11.97 3.45
C ARG A 214 -7.24 12.04 2.33
N THR A 215 -6.56 10.93 2.07
CA THR A 215 -5.57 10.85 1.00
C THR A 215 -6.21 10.97 -0.38
N VAL A 216 -7.27 10.19 -0.67
CA VAL A 216 -7.90 10.23 -1.99
C VAL A 216 -8.60 11.56 -2.28
N ILE A 217 -9.21 12.21 -1.29
CA ILE A 217 -9.83 13.54 -1.46
C ILE A 217 -8.77 14.57 -1.87
N THR A 218 -7.58 14.51 -1.28
CA THR A 218 -6.45 15.37 -1.67
C THR A 218 -6.02 15.09 -3.11
N LEU A 219 -5.89 13.83 -3.50
CA LEU A 219 -5.59 13.44 -4.88
C LEU A 219 -6.67 13.89 -5.86
N MET A 220 -7.96 13.72 -5.51
CA MET A 220 -9.07 14.19 -6.36
C MET A 220 -9.00 15.70 -6.62
N ARG A 221 -8.67 16.49 -5.61
CA ARG A 221 -8.49 17.94 -5.76
C ARG A 221 -7.29 18.25 -6.68
N PHE A 222 -6.16 17.63 -6.44
CA PHE A 222 -4.96 17.79 -7.26
C PHE A 222 -5.23 17.45 -8.74
N PHE A 223 -5.84 16.30 -9.01
CA PHE A 223 -6.18 15.91 -10.38
C PHE A 223 -7.20 16.85 -11.04
N LYS A 224 -8.14 17.40 -10.27
CA LYS A 224 -9.10 18.38 -10.76
C LYS A 224 -8.40 19.69 -11.18
N GLU A 225 -7.45 20.17 -10.37
CA GLU A 225 -6.65 21.34 -10.68
C GLU A 225 -5.76 21.10 -11.90
N LEU A 226 -5.12 19.94 -11.97
CA LEU A 226 -4.29 19.53 -13.10
C LEU A 226 -5.10 19.50 -14.40
N ALA A 227 -6.31 18.92 -14.37
CA ALA A 227 -7.20 18.85 -15.52
C ALA A 227 -7.71 20.24 -15.98
N ALA A 228 -7.79 21.21 -15.07
CA ALA A 228 -8.16 22.58 -15.40
C ALA A 228 -7.02 23.35 -16.08
N LYS A 229 -5.77 23.03 -15.75
CA LYS A 229 -4.58 23.74 -16.24
C LYS A 229 -3.95 23.12 -17.49
N ILE A 230 -4.10 21.81 -17.70
CA ILE A 230 -3.47 21.08 -18.81
C ILE A 230 -4.54 20.69 -19.84
N PRO A 231 -4.61 21.34 -21.02
CA PRO A 231 -5.64 21.09 -22.04
C PRO A 231 -5.66 19.64 -22.57
N SER A 232 -4.50 18.96 -22.60
CA SER A 232 -4.39 17.55 -22.99
C SER A 232 -4.93 16.59 -21.93
N PHE A 233 -5.11 17.07 -20.70
CA PHE A 233 -5.65 16.31 -19.56
C PHE A 233 -7.19 16.42 -19.50
N LYS A 234 -7.84 16.28 -20.66
CA LYS A 234 -9.31 16.39 -20.77
C LYS A 234 -9.99 15.14 -20.19
N TYR A 235 -10.22 15.15 -18.88
CA TYR A 235 -11.04 14.15 -18.22
C TYR A 235 -12.49 14.63 -18.11
N LYS A 236 -13.44 13.75 -18.47
CA LYS A 236 -14.87 14.01 -18.25
C LYS A 236 -15.17 14.00 -16.74
N ARG A 237 -16.12 14.82 -16.29
CA ARG A 237 -16.48 15.04 -14.87
C ARG A 237 -16.70 13.80 -13.97
N PRO A 238 -17.09 12.58 -14.46
CA PRO A 238 -17.25 11.40 -13.59
C PRO A 238 -15.97 10.94 -12.90
N LEU A 239 -14.78 11.30 -13.41
CA LEU A 239 -13.48 10.82 -12.91
C LEU A 239 -13.06 11.41 -11.56
N PHE A 240 -13.73 12.46 -11.10
CA PHE A 240 -13.46 13.06 -9.79
C PHE A 240 -14.40 12.55 -8.69
N LYS A 241 -15.08 11.41 -8.92
CA LYS A 241 -15.80 10.66 -7.91
C LYS A 241 -14.93 9.50 -7.41
N CYS A 242 -15.14 9.14 -6.15
CA CYS A 242 -14.45 8.03 -5.51
C CYS A 242 -15.46 6.98 -5.05
N LYS A 243 -15.19 5.71 -5.32
CA LYS A 243 -15.86 4.57 -4.72
C LYS A 243 -14.91 3.94 -3.71
N ALA A 244 -15.26 3.99 -2.43
CA ALA A 244 -14.49 3.39 -1.34
C ALA A 244 -15.12 2.06 -0.94
N PHE A 245 -14.33 1.00 -0.94
CA PHE A 245 -14.71 -0.35 -0.62
C PHE A 245 -14.32 -0.67 0.82
N GLU A 246 -15.30 -1.18 1.58
CA GLU A 246 -15.20 -1.53 2.99
C GLU A 246 -15.98 -2.83 3.22
N ASP A 247 -15.46 -3.77 4.01
CA ASP A 247 -16.15 -5.03 4.30
C ASP A 247 -16.81 -5.05 5.69
N ASN A 248 -16.47 -4.11 6.57
CA ASN A 248 -17.08 -3.98 7.89
C ASN A 248 -18.38 -3.17 7.87
N ASN A 249 -19.51 -3.85 8.10
CA ASN A 249 -20.82 -3.20 8.11
C ASN A 249 -20.97 -2.07 9.15
N GLY A 250 -20.29 -2.20 10.29
CA GLY A 250 -20.29 -1.17 11.34
C GLY A 250 -19.60 0.11 10.87
N ALA A 251 -18.43 -0.02 10.23
CA ALA A 251 -17.70 1.10 9.66
C ALA A 251 -18.48 1.77 8.53
N ILE A 252 -19.13 0.99 7.64
CA ILE A 252 -20.01 1.51 6.59
C ILE A 252 -21.17 2.31 7.21
N ALA A 253 -21.84 1.74 8.23
CA ALA A 253 -22.95 2.41 8.88
C ALA A 253 -22.55 3.75 9.51
N ILE A 254 -21.40 3.82 10.19
CA ILE A 254 -20.88 5.06 10.77
C ILE A 254 -20.52 6.07 9.67
N ALA A 255 -19.94 5.61 8.56
CA ALA A 255 -19.50 6.46 7.46
C ALA A 255 -20.67 7.11 6.70
N THR A 256 -21.80 6.41 6.59
CA THR A 256 -22.97 6.85 5.80
C THR A 256 -24.05 7.54 6.63
N THR A 257 -24.08 7.31 7.95
CA THR A 257 -25.09 7.93 8.84
C THR A 257 -24.75 9.38 9.13
N GLU A 258 -25.72 10.27 9.05
CA GLU A 258 -25.53 11.72 9.30
C GLU A 258 -25.28 12.01 10.77
N ASN A 259 -26.04 11.39 11.67
CA ASN A 259 -25.97 11.61 13.10
C ASN A 259 -25.06 10.61 13.79
N LEU A 260 -24.20 11.12 14.69
CA LEU A 260 -23.40 10.26 15.59
C LEU A 260 -24.31 9.57 16.60
N ARG A 261 -24.31 8.24 16.60
CA ARG A 261 -25.01 7.46 17.61
C ARG A 261 -24.30 7.56 18.96
N PRO A 262 -25.02 7.49 20.11
CA PRO A 262 -24.38 7.54 21.44
C PRO A 262 -23.24 6.53 21.61
N ARG A 263 -23.39 5.32 21.02
CA ARG A 263 -22.39 4.23 21.08
C ARG A 263 -21.10 4.51 20.29
N THR A 264 -21.09 5.51 19.40
CA THR A 264 -19.93 5.86 18.55
C THR A 264 -19.33 7.22 18.90
N LYS A 265 -19.80 7.86 20.00
CA LYS A 265 -19.28 9.16 20.45
C LYS A 265 -17.80 9.14 20.83
N HIS A 266 -17.28 7.98 21.23
CA HIS A 266 -15.86 7.82 21.58
C HIS A 266 -14.93 7.91 20.37
N ILE A 267 -15.46 7.67 19.14
CA ILE A 267 -14.68 7.80 17.92
C ILE A 267 -14.38 9.28 17.70
N ASN A 268 -13.10 9.61 17.64
CA ASN A 268 -12.63 10.99 17.58
C ASN A 268 -13.19 11.74 16.36
N ILE A 269 -13.69 12.96 16.57
CA ILE A 269 -14.28 13.85 15.55
C ILE A 269 -13.34 14.02 14.32
N LYS A 270 -12.02 13.99 14.54
CA LYS A 270 -11.05 14.10 13.43
C LYS A 270 -11.23 13.05 12.33
N TYR A 271 -11.89 11.92 12.61
CA TYR A 271 -12.15 10.88 11.63
C TYR A 271 -13.43 11.09 10.81
N HIS A 272 -14.21 12.13 11.08
CA HIS A 272 -15.48 12.39 10.39
C HIS A 272 -15.38 13.41 9.23
N HIS A 273 -14.18 13.91 8.94
CA HIS A 273 -13.94 15.00 7.96
C HIS A 273 -14.48 14.70 6.55
N PHE A 274 -14.57 13.42 6.17
CA PHE A 274 -14.99 13.01 4.83
C PHE A 274 -16.52 12.96 4.66
N LYS A 275 -17.31 12.98 5.74
CA LYS A 275 -18.79 12.83 5.68
C LYS A 275 -19.44 13.82 4.73
N ARG A 276 -18.98 15.06 4.68
CA ARG A 276 -19.45 16.07 3.71
C ARG A 276 -19.27 15.65 2.25
N TYR A 277 -18.23 14.87 1.94
CA TYR A 277 -17.99 14.36 0.58
C TYR A 277 -18.93 13.21 0.24
N VAL A 278 -19.28 12.39 1.22
CA VAL A 278 -20.28 11.32 1.10
C VAL A 278 -21.65 11.94 0.86
N GLN A 279 -22.08 12.89 1.68
CA GLN A 279 -23.37 13.60 1.55
C GLN A 279 -23.52 14.29 0.20
N LYS A 280 -22.44 14.88 -0.32
CA LYS A 280 -22.44 15.54 -1.64
C LYS A 280 -22.30 14.56 -2.82
N GLY A 281 -22.21 13.26 -2.58
CA GLY A 281 -22.07 12.23 -3.62
C GLY A 281 -20.73 12.25 -4.37
N TYR A 282 -19.69 12.90 -3.83
CA TYR A 282 -18.32 12.81 -4.35
C TYR A 282 -17.62 11.51 -3.95
N VAL A 283 -17.98 10.97 -2.79
CA VAL A 283 -17.50 9.69 -2.27
C VAL A 283 -18.71 8.79 -2.05
N THR A 284 -18.64 7.55 -2.54
CA THR A 284 -19.61 6.50 -2.28
C THR A 284 -18.94 5.40 -1.50
N ILE A 285 -19.46 5.05 -0.33
CA ILE A 285 -18.99 3.90 0.43
C ILE A 285 -19.75 2.68 -0.07
N ALA A 286 -19.03 1.64 -0.47
CA ALA A 286 -19.62 0.41 -1.00
C ALA A 286 -19.08 -0.80 -0.23
N ARG A 287 -19.98 -1.74 0.03
CA ARG A 287 -19.58 -3.03 0.60
C ARG A 287 -18.78 -3.83 -0.43
N ILE A 288 -17.76 -4.53 0.06
CA ILE A 288 -17.02 -5.56 -0.68
C ILE A 288 -16.99 -6.85 0.15
N ASP A 289 -16.91 -8.00 -0.52
CA ASP A 289 -16.67 -9.25 0.16
C ASP A 289 -15.20 -9.33 0.61
N THR A 290 -14.93 -9.89 1.78
CA THR A 290 -13.58 -10.00 2.34
C THR A 290 -12.61 -10.72 1.40
N LYS A 291 -13.08 -11.74 0.63
CA LYS A 291 -12.23 -12.43 -0.36
C LYS A 291 -11.73 -11.52 -1.49
N ASP A 292 -12.41 -10.41 -1.78
CA ASP A 292 -12.12 -9.44 -2.83
C ASP A 292 -11.47 -8.16 -2.28
N GLN A 293 -11.26 -8.07 -0.94
CA GLN A 293 -10.64 -6.92 -0.27
C GLN A 293 -9.15 -6.84 -0.59
N LEU A 294 -8.77 -5.97 -1.51
CA LEU A 294 -7.36 -5.82 -1.95
C LEU A 294 -6.44 -5.34 -0.82
N ALA A 295 -6.98 -4.62 0.16
CA ALA A 295 -6.19 -4.10 1.26
C ALA A 295 -5.70 -5.17 2.24
N ASP A 296 -6.31 -6.37 2.25
CA ASP A 296 -5.85 -7.53 3.02
C ASP A 296 -4.37 -7.87 2.77
N ILE A 297 -3.89 -7.63 1.55
CA ILE A 297 -2.49 -7.89 1.18
C ILE A 297 -1.48 -7.05 1.97
N GLY A 298 -1.94 -5.95 2.56
CA GLY A 298 -1.10 -5.04 3.33
C GLY A 298 -1.40 -5.00 4.82
N THR A 299 -2.38 -5.77 5.32
CA THR A 299 -2.72 -5.82 6.75
C THR A 299 -2.19 -7.07 7.45
N LYS A 300 -2.15 -8.21 6.77
CA LYS A 300 -1.81 -9.51 7.38
C LYS A 300 -0.97 -10.41 6.46
N ALA A 301 -0.35 -11.43 7.05
CA ALA A 301 0.31 -12.49 6.28
C ALA A 301 -0.76 -13.41 5.68
N LEU A 302 -0.77 -13.54 4.35
CA LEU A 302 -1.76 -14.31 3.63
C LEU A 302 -1.18 -15.63 3.12
N LEU A 303 -2.00 -16.68 3.12
CA LEU A 303 -1.66 -17.94 2.47
C LEU A 303 -1.61 -17.77 0.94
N PRO A 304 -0.81 -18.60 0.22
CA PRO A 304 -0.62 -18.45 -1.23
C PRO A 304 -1.91 -18.41 -2.05
N HIS A 305 -2.91 -19.21 -1.69
CA HIS A 305 -4.18 -19.31 -2.42
C HIS A 305 -5.05 -18.03 -2.28
N VAL A 306 -4.82 -17.21 -1.24
CA VAL A 306 -5.46 -15.90 -1.05
C VAL A 306 -4.58 -14.77 -1.62
N PHE A 307 -3.28 -14.81 -1.32
CA PHE A 307 -2.33 -13.77 -1.73
C PHE A 307 -2.22 -13.62 -3.25
N VAL A 308 -2.10 -14.73 -3.98
CA VAL A 308 -1.85 -14.69 -5.43
C VAL A 308 -3.01 -14.06 -6.22
N PRO A 309 -4.30 -14.42 -5.98
CA PRO A 309 -5.43 -13.73 -6.61
C PRO A 309 -5.50 -12.23 -6.30
N LEU A 310 -5.33 -11.84 -5.03
CA LEU A 310 -5.37 -10.43 -4.63
C LEU A 310 -4.20 -9.64 -5.26
N ARG A 311 -2.99 -10.20 -5.28
CA ARG A 311 -1.85 -9.60 -5.96
C ARG A 311 -2.14 -9.39 -7.45
N LYS A 312 -2.69 -10.40 -8.12
CA LYS A 312 -3.05 -10.30 -9.53
C LYS A 312 -4.09 -9.22 -9.79
N ALA A 313 -5.09 -9.11 -8.92
CA ALA A 313 -6.10 -8.05 -9.02
C ALA A 313 -5.51 -6.65 -8.76
N LEU A 314 -4.56 -6.54 -7.81
CA LEU A 314 -3.95 -5.27 -7.42
C LEU A 314 -2.95 -4.75 -8.44
N ILE A 315 -2.07 -5.61 -8.98
CA ILE A 315 -0.91 -5.22 -9.80
C ILE A 315 -0.77 -5.98 -11.12
N GLY A 316 -1.68 -6.87 -11.47
CA GLY A 316 -1.83 -7.44 -12.81
C GLY A 316 -1.13 -8.78 -13.08
N TRP A 317 -0.45 -9.41 -12.07
CA TRP A 317 0.26 -10.70 -12.28
C TRP A 317 0.20 -11.62 -11.07
#